data_1a4306b64597da614c41d47af07dc5c5
#
_entry.id   1a4306b64597da614c41d47af07dc5c5
#
_cell.length_a   1.000
_cell.length_b   1.000
_cell.length_c   1.000
_cell.angle_alpha   90.00
_cell.angle_beta   90.00
_cell.angle_gamma   90.00
#
_symmetry.space_group_name_H-M   'P 1'
#
loop_
_entity.id
_entity.type
_entity.pdbx_description
1 polymer ?
#
loop_
_entity_poly.entity_id
_entity_poly.type
_entity_poly.pdbx_seq_one_letter_code
_entity_poly.pdbx_strand_id
1 'polypeptide(L)'
;ADVAAAVPYDQLYVLVNTPIYGGGGFYNHLNLGTADNELSEKVYIHEFGHGFVGLADEYYYDWDPTFQDMYNQKIEPWEENITTLVDFGSKWKDMVQKNTPIPTPRTKKYQKVVGAFEGGGYTSKGVYSPMQDCRMKSNEPKGFCPVCERAIQKIVNFYTK
;
A
#
# COMPACT_ATOMS: atom_id res chain seq x y z
N ALA A 1 -7.54 23.06 3.03
CA ALA A 1 -6.34 23.63 3.65
C ALA A 1 -6.72 24.81 4.59
N ASP A 2 -7.55 25.76 4.17
CA ASP A 2 -7.83 26.97 4.95
C ASP A 2 -8.51 26.71 6.31
N VAL A 3 -9.39 25.69 6.37
CA VAL A 3 -10.07 25.29 7.62
C VAL A 3 -9.09 24.77 8.68
N ALA A 4 -8.03 24.10 8.27
CA ALA A 4 -7.03 23.52 9.16
C ALA A 4 -5.79 24.41 9.35
N ALA A 5 -5.69 25.55 8.67
CA ALA A 5 -4.50 26.40 8.64
C ALA A 5 -4.10 26.97 10.01
N ALA A 6 -5.02 27.05 10.96
CA ALA A 6 -4.79 27.58 12.31
C ALA A 6 -4.30 26.53 13.31
N VAL A 7 -4.21 25.25 12.92
CA VAL A 7 -3.85 24.13 13.80
C VAL A 7 -2.71 23.34 13.18
N PRO A 8 -1.61 23.07 13.90
CA PRO A 8 -0.57 22.17 13.40
C PRO A 8 -1.16 20.75 13.26
N TYR A 9 -0.89 20.09 12.11
CA TYR A 9 -1.35 18.73 11.83
C TYR A 9 -0.34 17.99 10.94
N ASP A 10 -0.20 16.69 11.17
CA ASP A 10 0.62 15.81 10.32
C ASP A 10 -0.23 15.14 9.24
N GLN A 11 -1.51 14.90 9.53
CA GLN A 11 -2.46 14.30 8.60
C GLN A 11 -3.84 14.97 8.69
N LEU A 12 -4.47 15.15 7.56
CA LEU A 12 -5.83 15.66 7.44
C LEU A 12 -6.75 14.54 6.94
N TYR A 13 -7.87 14.34 7.66
CA TYR A 13 -8.92 13.41 7.25
C TYR A 13 -10.23 14.13 6.97
N VAL A 14 -10.78 13.91 5.80
CA VAL A 14 -12.11 14.37 5.40
C VAL A 14 -13.10 13.23 5.59
N LEU A 15 -14.02 13.38 6.54
CA LEU A 15 -15.08 12.42 6.80
C LEU A 15 -16.32 12.77 5.98
N VAL A 16 -16.63 11.97 4.99
CA VAL A 16 -17.80 12.16 4.12
C VAL A 16 -19.00 11.46 4.75
N ASN A 17 -20.04 12.21 5.09
CA ASN A 17 -21.26 11.68 5.70
C ASN A 17 -22.14 10.95 4.67
N THR A 18 -21.78 9.69 4.40
CA THR A 18 -22.51 8.81 3.49
C THR A 18 -22.23 7.33 3.82
N PRO A 19 -23.20 6.42 3.64
CA PRO A 19 -23.01 4.99 3.78
C PRO A 19 -22.35 4.31 2.56
N ILE A 20 -22.12 5.05 1.47
CA ILE A 20 -21.52 4.50 0.26
C ILE A 20 -20.04 4.19 0.53
N TYR A 21 -19.62 2.94 0.30
CA TYR A 21 -18.23 2.52 0.44
C TYR A 21 -17.30 3.37 -0.44
N GLY A 22 -16.22 3.88 0.14
CA GLY A 22 -15.19 4.62 -0.61
C GLY A 22 -14.22 5.35 0.29
N GLY A 23 -13.07 5.66 -0.30
CA GLY A 23 -11.99 6.42 0.33
C GLY A 23 -11.00 6.91 -0.72
N GLY A 24 -9.98 7.63 -0.28
CA GLY A 24 -8.86 8.09 -1.10
C GLY A 24 -7.78 8.70 -0.22
N GLY A 25 -6.53 8.30 -0.41
CA GLY A 25 -5.37 8.87 0.26
C GLY A 25 -4.47 9.58 -0.73
N PHE A 26 -4.16 10.84 -0.46
CA PHE A 26 -3.29 11.66 -1.30
C PHE A 26 -2.01 11.96 -0.53
N TYR A 27 -0.91 11.38 -0.99
CA TYR A 27 0.38 11.45 -0.33
C TYR A 27 0.77 12.89 0.06
N ASN A 28 1.11 13.04 1.33
CA ASN A 28 1.50 14.33 1.93
C ASN A 28 0.48 15.46 1.74
N HIS A 29 -0.81 15.12 1.61
CA HIS A 29 -1.87 16.10 1.44
C HIS A 29 -3.08 15.84 2.34
N LEU A 30 -3.92 14.88 2.02
CA LEU A 30 -5.10 14.52 2.81
C LEU A 30 -5.56 13.09 2.56
N ASN A 31 -6.33 12.58 3.50
CA ASN A 31 -7.09 11.36 3.35
C ASN A 31 -8.59 11.69 3.40
N LEU A 32 -9.39 10.95 2.67
CA LEU A 32 -10.85 11.03 2.75
C LEU A 32 -11.43 9.61 2.87
N GLY A 33 -12.61 9.54 3.45
CA GLY A 33 -13.33 8.28 3.55
C GLY A 33 -14.77 8.54 4.02
N THR A 34 -15.60 7.54 3.84
CA THR A 34 -17.02 7.61 4.25
C THR A 34 -17.15 7.29 5.73
N ALA A 35 -18.01 8.00 6.45
CA ALA A 35 -18.14 7.86 7.90
C ALA A 35 -19.16 6.80 8.33
N ASP A 36 -20.14 6.47 7.49
CA ASP A 36 -21.31 5.68 7.84
C ASP A 36 -21.38 4.33 7.08
N ASN A 37 -20.23 3.77 6.72
CA ASN A 37 -20.11 2.45 6.14
C ASN A 37 -19.47 1.46 7.14
N GLU A 38 -19.90 0.21 7.15
CA GLU A 38 -19.39 -0.83 8.08
C GLU A 38 -17.88 -1.10 7.94
N LEU A 39 -17.28 -0.74 6.79
CA LEU A 39 -15.85 -0.91 6.52
C LEU A 39 -15.04 0.39 6.70
N SER A 40 -15.67 1.49 7.14
CA SER A 40 -15.03 2.80 7.26
C SER A 40 -13.71 2.77 8.04
N GLU A 41 -13.66 2.11 9.21
CA GLU A 41 -12.42 1.98 9.99
C GLU A 41 -11.29 1.34 9.20
N LYS A 42 -11.60 0.33 8.40
CA LYS A 42 -10.62 -0.39 7.58
C LYS A 42 -10.13 0.46 6.42
N VAL A 43 -11.05 1.22 5.80
CA VAL A 43 -10.73 2.16 4.74
C VAL A 43 -9.82 3.28 5.26
N TYR A 44 -10.13 3.88 6.41
CA TYR A 44 -9.28 4.92 6.98
C TYR A 44 -7.84 4.47 7.24
N ILE A 45 -7.65 3.23 7.71
CA ILE A 45 -6.32 2.65 7.91
C ILE A 45 -5.61 2.44 6.56
N HIS A 46 -6.33 2.01 5.52
CA HIS A 46 -5.81 1.85 4.17
C HIS A 46 -5.37 3.21 3.61
N GLU A 47 -6.25 4.22 3.66
CA GLU A 47 -5.96 5.57 3.14
C GLU A 47 -4.80 6.25 3.89
N PHE A 48 -4.62 5.95 5.19
CA PHE A 48 -3.43 6.38 5.93
C PHE A 48 -2.14 5.86 5.28
N GLY A 49 -2.14 4.63 4.79
CA GLY A 49 -1.00 4.07 4.06
C GLY A 49 -0.63 4.91 2.84
N HIS A 50 -1.59 5.38 2.08
CA HIS A 50 -1.37 6.30 0.96
C HIS A 50 -0.94 7.69 1.44
N GLY A 51 -1.77 8.33 2.26
CA GLY A 51 -1.59 9.74 2.59
C GLY A 51 -0.38 10.06 3.44
N PHE A 52 -0.03 9.20 4.40
CA PHE A 52 1.10 9.42 5.31
C PHE A 52 2.41 8.85 4.80
N VAL A 53 2.37 7.69 4.15
CA VAL A 53 3.58 6.92 3.78
C VAL A 53 3.83 6.92 2.29
N GLY A 54 2.79 7.13 1.46
CA GLY A 54 2.88 6.98 0.02
C GLY A 54 2.96 5.53 -0.43
N LEU A 55 2.30 4.62 0.29
CA LEU A 55 2.20 3.23 -0.14
C LEU A 55 1.29 3.12 -1.37
N ALA A 56 1.63 2.21 -2.27
CA ALA A 56 0.77 1.86 -3.39
C ALA A 56 -0.33 0.89 -2.96
N ASP A 57 -1.40 0.84 -3.73
CA ASP A 57 -2.34 -0.27 -3.67
C ASP A 57 -1.66 -1.58 -4.08
N GLU A 58 -1.91 -2.66 -3.32
CA GLU A 58 -1.36 -3.98 -3.63
C GLU A 58 -2.35 -4.87 -4.40
N TYR A 59 -3.59 -4.38 -4.63
CA TYR A 59 -4.53 -5.06 -5.51
C TYR A 59 -4.27 -4.74 -6.98
N TYR A 60 -4.84 -5.54 -7.88
CA TYR A 60 -4.68 -5.43 -9.33
C TYR A 60 -5.94 -5.91 -10.06
N TYR A 61 -6.06 -5.49 -11.30
CA TYR A 61 -7.14 -5.85 -12.19
C TYR A 61 -6.58 -6.60 -13.41
N ASP A 62 -6.77 -7.91 -13.49
CA ASP A 62 -6.28 -8.74 -14.59
C ASP A 62 -7.21 -8.71 -15.82
N TRP A 63 -8.45 -8.26 -15.62
CA TRP A 63 -9.49 -8.15 -16.65
C TRP A 63 -9.51 -6.80 -17.39
N ASP A 64 -8.85 -5.77 -16.88
CA ASP A 64 -8.83 -4.43 -17.46
C ASP A 64 -7.45 -4.05 -17.99
N PRO A 65 -7.25 -4.00 -19.31
CA PRO A 65 -5.97 -3.68 -19.92
C PRO A 65 -5.49 -2.24 -19.61
N THR A 66 -6.39 -1.33 -19.23
CA THR A 66 -6.05 0.06 -18.91
C THR A 66 -5.04 0.18 -17.77
N PHE A 67 -5.07 -0.78 -16.84
CA PHE A 67 -4.19 -0.77 -15.66
C PHE A 67 -2.86 -1.49 -15.88
N GLN A 68 -2.64 -2.15 -17.03
CA GLN A 68 -1.41 -2.93 -17.24
C GLN A 68 -0.17 -2.06 -17.47
N ASP A 69 -0.35 -0.81 -17.90
CA ASP A 69 0.73 0.14 -18.21
C ASP A 69 0.89 1.24 -17.14
N MET A 70 0.29 1.06 -15.95
CA MET A 70 0.40 2.05 -14.85
C MET A 70 1.84 2.26 -14.37
N TYR A 71 2.69 1.24 -14.46
CA TYR A 71 4.09 1.30 -14.07
C TYR A 71 5.02 0.96 -15.22
N ASN A 72 6.07 1.78 -15.40
CA ASN A 72 7.15 1.43 -16.31
C ASN A 72 7.98 0.28 -15.69
N GLN A 73 7.85 -0.91 -16.26
CA GLN A 73 8.52 -2.12 -15.77
C GLN A 73 10.05 -2.11 -15.88
N LYS A 74 10.65 -1.06 -16.48
CA LYS A 74 12.11 -0.85 -16.54
C LYS A 74 12.63 0.09 -15.45
N ILE A 75 11.74 0.60 -14.61
CA ILE A 75 12.06 1.54 -13.53
C ILE A 75 11.51 0.97 -12.23
N GLU A 76 12.30 1.02 -11.17
CA GLU A 76 11.81 0.65 -9.84
C GLU A 76 10.83 1.71 -9.34
N PRO A 77 9.60 1.35 -8.90
CA PRO A 77 8.64 2.28 -8.31
C PRO A 77 9.21 2.97 -7.08
N TRP A 78 8.80 4.19 -6.80
CA TRP A 78 9.24 4.89 -5.59
C TRP A 78 8.52 4.37 -4.32
N GLU A 79 7.32 3.83 -4.46
CA GLU A 79 6.53 3.30 -3.36
C GLU A 79 7.22 2.08 -2.72
N GLU A 80 7.30 2.09 -1.40
CA GLU A 80 8.08 1.11 -0.63
C GLU A 80 7.51 -0.33 -0.69
N ASN A 81 6.22 -0.48 -0.98
CA ASN A 81 5.50 -1.76 -0.93
C ASN A 81 5.20 -2.41 -2.27
N ILE A 82 5.73 -1.87 -3.36
CA ILE A 82 5.70 -2.51 -4.68
C ILE A 82 7.08 -2.49 -5.32
N THR A 83 7.35 -3.41 -6.24
CA THR A 83 8.62 -3.52 -6.96
C THR A 83 8.39 -4.06 -8.37
N THR A 84 9.21 -3.62 -9.32
CA THR A 84 9.35 -4.24 -10.65
C THR A 84 10.51 -5.24 -10.71
N LEU A 85 11.17 -5.48 -9.58
CA LEU A 85 12.39 -6.27 -9.43
C LEU A 85 13.63 -5.70 -10.14
N VAL A 86 13.54 -4.49 -10.70
CA VAL A 86 14.68 -3.81 -11.36
C VAL A 86 15.76 -3.46 -10.35
N ASP A 87 15.36 -2.93 -9.20
CA ASP A 87 16.24 -2.72 -8.06
C ASP A 87 15.59 -3.24 -6.76
N PHE A 88 15.30 -4.53 -6.73
CA PHE A 88 14.71 -5.16 -5.56
C PHE A 88 15.58 -5.05 -4.31
N GLY A 89 16.88 -4.79 -4.47
CA GLY A 89 17.81 -4.55 -3.37
C GLY A 89 17.46 -3.32 -2.54
N SER A 90 16.94 -2.27 -3.16
CA SER A 90 16.51 -1.03 -2.49
C SER A 90 15.16 -1.17 -1.76
N LYS A 91 14.42 -2.26 -1.99
CA LYS A 91 13.10 -2.53 -1.42
C LYS A 91 13.18 -3.40 -0.16
N TRP A 92 12.48 -4.49 -0.13
CA TRP A 92 12.39 -5.40 1.04
C TRP A 92 13.09 -6.74 0.82
N LYS A 93 14.05 -6.81 -0.07
CA LYS A 93 14.81 -8.04 -0.34
C LYS A 93 15.47 -8.62 0.91
N ASP A 94 15.92 -7.77 1.80
CA ASP A 94 16.50 -8.09 3.11
C ASP A 94 15.54 -8.79 4.08
N MET A 95 14.23 -8.60 3.90
CA MET A 95 13.18 -9.24 4.70
C MET A 95 12.76 -10.60 4.15
N VAL A 96 13.22 -10.97 2.96
CA VAL A 96 12.87 -12.23 2.31
C VAL A 96 13.74 -13.37 2.85
N GLN A 97 13.11 -14.44 3.33
CA GLN A 97 13.84 -15.61 3.80
C GLN A 97 14.63 -16.27 2.66
N LYS A 98 15.85 -16.74 2.95
CA LYS A 98 16.82 -17.27 1.97
C LYS A 98 16.24 -18.33 1.01
N ASN A 99 15.27 -19.11 1.46
CA ASN A 99 14.68 -20.20 0.67
C ASN A 99 13.35 -19.81 0.01
N THR A 100 12.96 -18.54 0.03
CA THR A 100 11.78 -18.05 -0.65
C THR A 100 12.13 -17.67 -2.08
N PRO A 101 11.51 -18.32 -3.09
CA PRO A 101 11.77 -17.97 -4.49
C PRO A 101 11.28 -16.57 -4.83
N ILE A 102 11.98 -15.90 -5.74
CA ILE A 102 11.59 -14.61 -6.31
C ILE A 102 11.52 -14.77 -7.84
N PRO A 103 10.38 -14.54 -8.47
CA PRO A 103 9.04 -14.26 -7.89
C PRO A 103 8.52 -15.38 -7.00
N THR A 104 7.69 -15.01 -6.00
CA THR A 104 7.13 -15.93 -5.03
C THR A 104 5.77 -16.45 -5.49
N PRO A 105 5.55 -17.78 -5.61
CA PRO A 105 4.25 -18.29 -6.06
C PRO A 105 3.15 -18.09 -5.01
N ARG A 106 1.94 -17.75 -5.48
CA ARG A 106 0.74 -17.57 -4.62
C ARG A 106 0.16 -18.92 -4.18
N THR A 107 0.81 -19.58 -3.23
CA THR A 107 0.38 -20.87 -2.65
C THR A 107 0.22 -20.78 -1.15
N LYS A 108 -0.48 -21.74 -0.53
CA LYS A 108 -0.66 -21.82 0.93
C LYS A 108 0.68 -21.84 1.68
N LYS A 109 1.73 -22.45 1.09
CA LYS A 109 3.08 -22.49 1.67
C LYS A 109 3.63 -21.11 1.97
N TYR A 110 3.34 -20.13 1.12
CA TYR A 110 3.87 -18.76 1.22
C TYR A 110 2.85 -17.73 1.69
N GLN A 111 1.69 -18.16 2.21
CA GLN A 111 0.61 -17.26 2.60
C GLN A 111 1.00 -16.24 3.67
N LYS A 112 1.91 -16.62 4.59
CA LYS A 112 2.37 -15.77 5.70
C LYS A 112 3.85 -15.38 5.58
N VAL A 113 4.40 -15.44 4.39
CA VAL A 113 5.83 -15.20 4.13
C VAL A 113 5.99 -13.90 3.35
N VAL A 114 6.96 -13.10 3.73
CA VAL A 114 7.41 -11.97 2.91
C VAL A 114 8.12 -12.51 1.68
N GLY A 115 7.69 -12.09 0.49
CA GLY A 115 8.21 -12.51 -0.79
C GLY A 115 8.09 -11.40 -1.83
N ALA A 116 7.98 -11.77 -3.11
CA ALA A 116 7.59 -10.87 -4.19
C ALA A 116 6.52 -11.58 -5.03
N PHE A 117 5.27 -11.26 -4.76
CA PHE A 117 4.10 -11.89 -5.36
C PHE A 117 3.61 -11.06 -6.54
N GLU A 118 3.58 -11.64 -7.72
CA GLU A 118 3.15 -10.92 -8.92
C GLU A 118 1.74 -10.34 -8.76
N GLY A 119 1.57 -9.09 -9.14
CA GLY A 119 0.36 -8.27 -9.01
C GLY A 119 0.44 -7.23 -7.89
N GLY A 120 0.22 -5.97 -8.25
CA GLY A 120 0.22 -4.80 -7.36
C GLY A 120 0.18 -3.51 -8.17
N GLY A 121 -0.14 -2.38 -7.55
CA GLY A 121 -0.25 -1.09 -8.24
C GLY A 121 -1.24 -1.13 -9.39
N TYR A 122 -2.38 -1.77 -9.21
CA TYR A 122 -3.42 -2.04 -10.21
C TYR A 122 -2.97 -2.97 -11.37
N THR A 123 -1.67 -3.22 -11.51
CA THR A 123 -1.06 -3.98 -12.62
C THR A 123 -0.93 -5.45 -12.26
N SER A 124 -1.43 -6.35 -13.11
CA SER A 124 -1.41 -7.80 -12.84
C SER A 124 -0.07 -8.47 -13.14
N LYS A 125 0.77 -7.88 -14.00
CA LYS A 125 2.02 -8.45 -14.49
C LYS A 125 3.19 -7.49 -14.36
N GLY A 126 4.37 -8.02 -13.99
CA GLY A 126 5.62 -7.26 -13.94
C GLY A 126 5.75 -6.30 -12.75
N VAL A 127 4.73 -6.17 -11.92
CA VAL A 127 4.76 -5.47 -10.62
C VAL A 127 4.48 -6.50 -9.53
N TYR A 128 5.14 -6.39 -8.40
CA TYR A 128 5.09 -7.38 -7.33
C TYR A 128 4.80 -6.71 -6.00
N SER A 129 3.99 -7.35 -5.16
CA SER A 129 3.65 -6.96 -3.79
C SER A 129 4.33 -7.88 -2.77
N PRO A 130 4.54 -7.44 -1.51
CA PRO A 130 5.37 -8.18 -0.54
C PRO A 130 4.71 -9.40 0.06
N MET A 131 3.37 -9.44 0.13
CA MET A 131 2.60 -10.54 0.70
C MET A 131 1.39 -10.89 -0.16
N GLN A 132 0.81 -12.07 0.08
CA GLN A 132 -0.41 -12.46 -0.63
C GLN A 132 -1.60 -11.60 -0.25
N ASP A 133 -1.61 -11.06 0.97
CA ASP A 133 -2.63 -10.14 1.46
C ASP A 133 -2.04 -9.15 2.48
N CYS A 134 -2.59 -7.95 2.52
CA CYS A 134 -2.16 -6.81 3.32
C CYS A 134 -3.31 -5.80 3.42
N ARG A 135 -3.27 -4.88 4.39
CA ARG A 135 -4.22 -3.76 4.44
C ARG A 135 -4.22 -2.95 3.14
N MET A 136 -3.09 -2.82 2.45
CA MET A 136 -2.99 -2.14 1.15
C MET A 136 -3.56 -2.97 -0.02
N LYS A 137 -4.07 -4.17 0.24
CA LYS A 137 -4.66 -5.05 -0.77
C LYS A 137 -6.15 -5.32 -0.54
N SER A 138 -6.54 -5.58 0.70
CA SER A 138 -7.93 -5.93 1.02
C SER A 138 -8.32 -5.49 2.44
N ASN A 139 -9.60 -5.58 2.73
CA ASN A 139 -10.14 -5.31 4.06
C ASN A 139 -10.07 -6.51 5.03
N GLU A 140 -9.57 -7.67 4.59
CA GLU A 140 -9.51 -8.89 5.40
C GLU A 140 -8.42 -8.87 6.47
N PRO A 141 -7.16 -8.45 6.20
CA PRO A 141 -6.11 -8.39 7.22
C PRO A 141 -6.44 -7.38 8.33
N LYS A 142 -5.98 -7.66 9.55
CA LYS A 142 -6.15 -6.75 10.69
C LYS A 142 -5.34 -5.47 10.55
N GLY A 143 -4.26 -5.48 9.78
CA GLY A 143 -3.34 -4.35 9.63
C GLY A 143 -2.42 -4.49 8.43
N PHE A 144 -1.38 -3.71 8.45
CA PHE A 144 -0.35 -3.70 7.44
C PHE A 144 0.54 -4.95 7.48
N CYS A 145 1.15 -5.30 6.36
CA CYS A 145 2.17 -6.32 6.31
C CYS A 145 3.52 -5.78 6.84
N PRO A 146 4.49 -6.64 7.20
CA PRO A 146 5.77 -6.20 7.75
C PRO A 146 6.54 -5.18 6.89
N VAL A 147 6.40 -5.24 5.56
CA VAL A 147 7.03 -4.28 4.65
C VAL A 147 6.38 -2.91 4.76
N CYS A 148 5.05 -2.85 4.75
CA CYS A 148 4.30 -1.61 4.95
C CYS A 148 4.54 -1.03 6.35
N GLU A 149 4.59 -1.86 7.40
CA GLU A 149 4.93 -1.42 8.76
C GLU A 149 6.33 -0.82 8.82
N ARG A 150 7.32 -1.41 8.15
CA ARG A 150 8.67 -0.84 8.03
C ARG A 150 8.67 0.52 7.34
N ALA A 151 7.88 0.68 6.28
CA ALA A 151 7.75 1.95 5.57
C ALA A 151 7.11 3.03 6.49
N ILE A 152 6.06 2.68 7.21
CA ILE A 152 5.43 3.56 8.21
C ILE A 152 6.46 3.99 9.27
N GLN A 153 7.22 3.04 9.82
CA GLN A 153 8.21 3.33 10.84
C GLN A 153 9.34 4.24 10.33
N LYS A 154 9.74 4.13 9.06
CA LYS A 154 10.71 5.06 8.44
C LYS A 154 10.19 6.50 8.49
N ILE A 155 8.94 6.74 8.13
CA ILE A 155 8.32 8.06 8.15
C ILE A 155 8.18 8.57 9.59
N VAL A 156 7.68 7.75 10.52
CA VAL A 156 7.60 8.10 11.94
C VAL A 156 8.97 8.51 12.48
N ASN A 157 10.02 7.72 12.21
CA ASN A 157 11.38 8.02 12.64
C ASN A 157 11.95 9.31 12.02
N PHE A 158 11.49 9.69 10.83
CA PHE A 158 11.88 10.95 10.19
C PHE A 158 11.32 12.16 10.95
N TYR A 159 10.06 12.09 11.36
CA TYR A 159 9.39 13.19 12.09
C TYR A 159 9.74 13.26 13.58
N THR A 160 10.28 12.20 14.18
CA THR A 160 10.55 12.12 15.62
C THR A 160 12.02 12.26 16.00
N LYS A 161 12.87 12.62 15.04
CA LYS A 161 14.33 12.85 15.27
C LYS A 161 14.65 14.26 15.72
#